data_1ecbf90db7f0efd824bc842072f5eed8
#
_entry.id   1ecbf90db7f0efd824bc842072f5eed8
#
_cell.length_a   1.000
_cell.length_b   1.000
_cell.length_c   1.000
_cell.angle_alpha   90.00
_cell.angle_beta   90.00
_cell.angle_gamma   90.00
#
_symmetry.space_group_name_H-M   'P 1'
#
loop_
_entity.id
_entity.type
_entity.pdbx_description
1 polymer ?
#
loop_
_entity_poly.entity_id
_entity_poly.type
_entity_poly.pdbx_seq_one_letter_code
_entity_poly.pdbx_strand_id
1 'polypeptide(L)'
;AMDITVVMTGDEELSGRPLALSKKALIDAAKYADIALGFENGDGNPATANVSRRGSIGWKLTVTGKPAHSSQIFREDIGAGAIYEAARILTQFYTELRQEDLLTFNPGNILGGTKVTFDDQAKTGTAFGKDNIIAETALVTGDIRAISEVQLNRVKTKMQAIVAASYPHTSGVIEFSEGYPAMAPTAGNKRLLEIYSGVSQDLGFGEVTAVNPLRAGAADVSFTADYVDMAIDALGLGSNKGHTAEETGDLATLPTQTKRAAILLLRLQNAH
;
A
#
# COMPACT_ATOMS: atom_id res chain seq x y z
N ALA A 1 32.90 -16.08 1.54
CA ALA A 1 31.75 -16.91 1.94
C ALA A 1 30.56 -15.96 2.03
N MET A 2 29.40 -16.38 1.55
CA MET A 2 28.16 -15.61 1.66
C MET A 2 27.49 -15.96 2.99
N ASP A 3 27.09 -14.95 3.74
CA ASP A 3 26.28 -15.13 4.94
C ASP A 3 24.80 -15.10 4.58
N ILE A 4 24.01 -16.00 5.16
CA ILE A 4 22.58 -16.11 4.92
C ILE A 4 21.84 -15.92 6.26
N THR A 5 20.99 -14.92 6.33
CA THR A 5 20.06 -14.72 7.45
C THR A 5 18.65 -15.07 7.01
N VAL A 6 17.99 -15.97 7.73
CA VAL A 6 16.58 -16.33 7.50
C VAL A 6 15.74 -15.68 8.56
N VAL A 7 14.76 -14.87 8.13
CA VAL A 7 13.77 -14.23 9.01
C VAL A 7 12.39 -14.81 8.70
N MET A 8 11.75 -15.37 9.70
CA MET A 8 10.37 -15.84 9.62
C MET A 8 9.48 -14.87 10.38
N THR A 9 8.63 -14.14 9.66
CA THR A 9 7.64 -13.23 10.24
C THR A 9 6.35 -13.99 10.52
N GLY A 10 5.73 -13.76 11.67
CA GLY A 10 4.52 -14.46 12.08
C GLY A 10 3.27 -13.56 12.07
N ASP A 11 3.40 -12.32 11.61
CA ASP A 11 2.37 -11.28 11.70
C ASP A 11 2.17 -10.51 10.38
N GLU A 12 2.45 -11.11 9.23
CA GLU A 12 2.30 -10.46 7.93
C GLU A 12 0.83 -10.12 7.65
N GLU A 13 -0.07 -11.05 7.83
CA GLU A 13 -1.50 -10.90 7.57
C GLU A 13 -2.22 -9.95 8.57
N LEU A 14 -1.72 -9.87 9.80
CA LEU A 14 -2.23 -8.98 10.84
C LEU A 14 -1.09 -8.39 11.65
N SER A 15 -0.43 -7.41 11.08
CA SER A 15 0.76 -6.81 11.68
C SER A 15 0.47 -6.07 12.99
N GLY A 16 1.33 -6.31 13.98
CA GLY A 16 1.36 -5.54 15.21
C GLY A 16 1.67 -4.06 14.97
N ARG A 17 1.29 -3.19 15.91
CA ARG A 17 1.56 -1.75 15.85
C ARG A 17 2.38 -1.29 17.04
N PRO A 18 3.31 -0.35 16.89
CA PRO A 18 3.77 0.29 15.63
C PRO A 18 4.55 -0.69 14.73
N LEU A 19 4.48 -0.52 13.42
CA LEU A 19 5.13 -1.41 12.44
C LEU A 19 6.66 -1.49 12.63
N ALA A 20 7.30 -0.40 13.01
CA ALA A 20 8.74 -0.38 13.29
C ALA A 20 9.15 -1.36 14.39
N LEU A 21 8.27 -1.66 15.36
CA LEU A 21 8.51 -2.65 16.40
C LEU A 21 8.15 -4.07 15.90
N SER A 22 7.00 -4.22 15.27
CA SER A 22 6.51 -5.48 14.71
C SER A 22 7.47 -6.06 13.67
N LYS A 23 8.01 -5.23 12.77
CA LYS A 23 8.94 -5.61 11.70
C LYS A 23 10.43 -5.43 12.05
N LYS A 24 10.72 -5.15 13.34
CA LYS A 24 12.09 -4.83 13.79
C LYS A 24 13.13 -5.89 13.43
N ALA A 25 12.83 -7.16 13.63
CA ALA A 25 13.76 -8.25 13.34
C ALA A 25 14.13 -8.30 11.85
N LEU A 26 13.14 -8.11 10.96
CA LEU A 26 13.33 -8.07 9.52
C LEU A 26 14.16 -6.84 9.11
N ILE A 27 13.82 -5.66 9.63
CA ILE A 27 14.54 -4.42 9.36
C ILE A 27 15.99 -4.50 9.85
N ASP A 28 16.20 -5.01 11.05
CA ASP A 28 17.56 -5.14 11.59
C ASP A 28 18.41 -6.12 10.79
N ALA A 29 17.85 -7.23 10.32
CA ALA A 29 18.55 -8.15 9.41
C ALA A 29 18.89 -7.49 8.06
N ALA A 30 17.96 -6.72 7.50
CA ALA A 30 18.15 -6.05 6.21
C ALA A 30 19.28 -5.00 6.24
N LYS A 31 19.56 -4.37 7.37
CA LYS A 31 20.65 -3.38 7.51
C LYS A 31 22.06 -3.97 7.28
N TYR A 32 22.20 -5.28 7.34
CA TYR A 32 23.46 -6.00 7.15
C TYR A 32 23.45 -6.93 5.94
N ALA A 33 22.45 -6.78 5.07
CA ALA A 33 22.26 -7.59 3.88
C ALA A 33 22.39 -6.72 2.61
N ASP A 34 22.97 -7.28 1.56
CA ASP A 34 23.03 -6.65 0.23
C ASP A 34 21.81 -7.01 -0.60
N ILE A 35 21.18 -8.16 -0.32
CA ILE A 35 20.09 -8.73 -1.12
C ILE A 35 18.99 -9.26 -0.20
N ALA A 36 17.73 -8.99 -0.55
CA ALA A 36 16.56 -9.58 0.09
C ALA A 36 15.79 -10.50 -0.87
N LEU A 37 15.45 -11.69 -0.41
CA LEU A 37 14.62 -12.66 -1.12
C LEU A 37 13.35 -12.92 -0.33
N GLY A 38 12.19 -12.57 -0.87
CA GLY A 38 10.87 -12.82 -0.29
C GLY A 38 10.24 -14.09 -0.87
N PHE A 39 9.59 -14.88 -0.02
CA PHE A 39 9.00 -16.16 -0.41
C PHE A 39 7.47 -16.14 -0.31
N GLU A 40 6.87 -15.01 -0.69
CA GLU A 40 5.42 -14.91 -0.89
C GLU A 40 4.96 -15.67 -2.14
N ASN A 41 3.65 -15.87 -2.25
CA ASN A 41 3.04 -16.53 -3.41
C ASN A 41 2.90 -15.64 -4.65
N GLY A 42 3.18 -14.33 -4.54
CA GLY A 42 3.11 -13.36 -5.64
C GLY A 42 1.69 -13.22 -6.21
N ASP A 43 1.57 -13.45 -7.51
CA ASP A 43 0.28 -13.51 -8.22
C ASP A 43 -0.22 -14.96 -8.43
N GLY A 44 0.37 -15.90 -7.73
CA GLY A 44 0.05 -17.34 -7.80
C GLY A 44 0.75 -18.08 -8.95
N ASN A 45 1.39 -17.38 -9.86
CA ASN A 45 2.07 -17.97 -11.01
C ASN A 45 3.58 -18.14 -10.75
N PRO A 46 4.12 -19.36 -10.71
CA PRO A 46 5.56 -19.60 -10.47
C PRO A 46 6.46 -19.15 -11.62
N ALA A 47 5.91 -18.73 -12.76
CA ALA A 47 6.67 -18.13 -13.87
C ALA A 47 6.77 -16.59 -13.76
N THR A 48 6.39 -16.03 -12.63
CA THR A 48 6.51 -14.59 -12.35
C THR A 48 7.19 -14.33 -11.01
N ALA A 49 7.75 -13.13 -10.84
CA ALA A 49 8.28 -12.68 -9.56
C ALA A 49 8.09 -11.17 -9.39
N ASN A 50 8.08 -10.69 -8.15
CA ASN A 50 7.87 -9.30 -7.83
C ASN A 50 9.19 -8.54 -7.74
N VAL A 51 9.46 -7.62 -8.65
CA VAL A 51 10.55 -6.64 -8.58
C VAL A 51 10.12 -5.33 -7.92
N SER A 52 8.85 -5.23 -7.60
CA SER A 52 8.24 -4.10 -6.91
C SER A 52 7.00 -4.53 -6.16
N ARG A 53 6.69 -3.81 -5.08
CA ARG A 53 5.44 -3.92 -4.35
C ARG A 53 4.94 -2.53 -4.03
N ARG A 54 3.66 -2.25 -4.30
CA ARG A 54 3.07 -0.96 -3.93
C ARG A 54 2.86 -0.92 -2.43
N GLY A 55 3.36 0.15 -1.80
CA GLY A 55 3.06 0.45 -0.41
C GLY A 55 1.56 0.66 -0.18
N SER A 56 1.12 0.54 1.06
CA SER A 56 -0.28 0.70 1.45
C SER A 56 -0.39 1.45 2.76
N ILE A 57 -0.96 2.66 2.71
CA ILE A 57 -1.25 3.47 3.89
C ILE A 57 -2.72 3.87 3.92
N GLY A 58 -3.26 4.09 5.12
CA GLY A 58 -4.60 4.67 5.27
C GLY A 58 -4.56 6.20 5.31
N TRP A 59 -5.70 6.82 5.02
CA TRP A 59 -5.92 8.25 5.25
C TRP A 59 -7.32 8.49 5.83
N LYS A 60 -7.43 9.60 6.58
CA LYS A 60 -8.67 10.06 7.20
C LYS A 60 -8.81 11.55 6.99
N LEU A 61 -9.88 11.95 6.35
CA LEU A 61 -10.24 13.34 6.12
C LEU A 61 -11.40 13.70 7.05
N THR A 62 -11.20 14.71 7.88
CA THR A 62 -12.25 15.32 8.69
C THR A 62 -12.51 16.73 8.19
N VAL A 63 -13.76 17.00 7.86
CA VAL A 63 -14.20 18.31 7.35
C VAL A 63 -15.21 18.89 8.31
N THR A 64 -15.09 20.18 8.59
CA THR A 64 -16.06 20.95 9.38
C THR A 64 -16.67 22.07 8.54
N GLY A 65 -17.91 22.41 8.86
CA GLY A 65 -18.64 23.52 8.26
C GLY A 65 -19.46 24.25 9.29
N LYS A 66 -19.99 25.42 8.95
CA LYS A 66 -20.86 26.22 9.84
C LYS A 66 -22.29 25.69 9.79
N PRO A 67 -22.85 25.19 10.89
CA PRO A 67 -24.25 24.76 10.92
C PRO A 67 -25.22 25.96 10.87
N ALA A 68 -26.25 25.82 10.09
CA ALA A 68 -27.34 26.80 10.02
C ALA A 68 -28.61 26.14 9.42
N HIS A 69 -29.72 26.84 9.37
CA HIS A 69 -30.89 26.37 8.65
C HIS A 69 -30.61 26.28 7.15
N SER A 70 -31.07 25.24 6.48
CA SER A 70 -30.71 24.95 5.05
C SER A 70 -31.10 26.08 4.08
N SER A 71 -32.14 26.90 4.40
CA SER A 71 -32.48 28.06 3.60
C SER A 71 -31.42 29.18 3.58
N GLN A 72 -30.41 29.07 4.44
CA GLN A 72 -29.30 30.03 4.54
C GLN A 72 -28.03 29.57 3.86
N ILE A 73 -28.03 28.34 3.29
CA ILE A 73 -26.88 27.79 2.58
C ILE A 73 -26.45 28.71 1.43
N PHE A 74 -25.17 28.82 1.20
CA PHE A 74 -24.49 29.66 0.20
C PHE A 74 -24.53 31.17 0.51
N ARG A 75 -25.10 31.60 1.63
CA ARG A 75 -24.88 32.98 2.09
C ARG A 75 -23.40 33.20 2.39
N GLU A 76 -22.93 34.41 2.16
CA GLU A 76 -21.52 34.77 2.37
C GLU A 76 -21.05 34.53 3.80
N ASP A 77 -21.90 34.71 4.81
CA ASP A 77 -21.63 34.53 6.23
C ASP A 77 -21.82 33.07 6.73
N ILE A 78 -22.32 32.16 5.89
CA ILE A 78 -22.67 30.76 6.24
C ILE A 78 -21.80 29.75 5.47
N GLY A 79 -21.68 29.90 4.14
CA GLY A 79 -20.93 28.98 3.29
C GLY A 79 -21.72 27.74 2.86
N ALA A 80 -20.99 26.72 2.40
CA ALA A 80 -21.57 25.53 1.77
C ALA A 80 -21.74 24.32 2.71
N GLY A 81 -21.14 24.35 3.91
CA GLY A 81 -21.17 23.26 4.86
C GLY A 81 -20.20 22.09 4.53
N ALA A 82 -20.06 21.18 5.48
CA ALA A 82 -19.04 20.15 5.46
C ALA A 82 -19.19 19.13 4.33
N ILE A 83 -20.42 18.79 3.92
CA ILE A 83 -20.64 17.77 2.87
C ILE A 83 -20.18 18.29 1.51
N TYR A 84 -20.51 19.54 1.15
CA TYR A 84 -20.04 20.12 -0.12
C TYR A 84 -18.51 20.29 -0.14
N GLU A 85 -17.91 20.65 0.98
CA GLU A 85 -16.46 20.75 1.08
C GLU A 85 -15.79 19.38 0.94
N ALA A 86 -16.31 18.32 1.58
CA ALA A 86 -15.81 16.96 1.39
C ALA A 86 -15.94 16.51 -0.08
N ALA A 87 -17.07 16.82 -0.73
CA ALA A 87 -17.28 16.50 -2.14
C ALA A 87 -16.27 17.23 -3.05
N ARG A 88 -16.00 18.54 -2.79
CA ARG A 88 -14.97 19.31 -3.50
C ARG A 88 -13.61 18.65 -3.37
N ILE A 89 -13.18 18.32 -2.15
CA ILE A 89 -11.89 17.69 -1.87
C ILE A 89 -11.76 16.36 -2.62
N LEU A 90 -12.75 15.47 -2.51
CA LEU A 90 -12.74 14.18 -3.21
C LEU A 90 -12.72 14.34 -4.73
N THR A 91 -13.46 15.31 -5.26
CA THR A 91 -13.46 15.61 -6.71
C THR A 91 -12.08 16.07 -7.15
N GLN A 92 -11.40 16.92 -6.37
CA GLN A 92 -10.06 17.37 -6.70
C GLN A 92 -9.03 16.26 -6.56
N PHE A 93 -9.12 15.39 -5.55
CA PHE A 93 -8.27 14.17 -5.49
C PHE A 93 -8.42 13.36 -6.77
N TYR A 94 -9.65 13.07 -7.18
CA TYR A 94 -9.91 12.33 -8.41
C TYR A 94 -9.35 13.03 -9.66
N THR A 95 -9.61 14.32 -9.85
CA THR A 95 -9.21 15.02 -11.07
C THR A 95 -7.71 15.25 -11.17
N GLU A 96 -7.03 15.48 -10.05
CA GLU A 96 -5.63 15.88 -10.02
C GLU A 96 -4.63 14.73 -9.82
N LEU A 97 -5.08 13.57 -9.31
CA LEU A 97 -4.20 12.46 -8.95
C LEU A 97 -4.48 11.15 -9.71
N ARG A 98 -5.70 10.95 -10.22
CA ARG A 98 -6.10 9.66 -10.83
C ARG A 98 -5.29 9.22 -12.05
N GLN A 99 -4.58 10.13 -12.69
CA GLN A 99 -3.80 9.85 -13.90
C GLN A 99 -2.32 9.58 -13.58
N GLU A 100 -1.92 9.60 -12.32
CA GLU A 100 -0.57 9.20 -11.96
C GLU A 100 -0.39 7.69 -12.15
N ASP A 101 0.65 7.31 -12.88
CA ASP A 101 0.97 5.91 -13.15
C ASP A 101 1.22 5.13 -11.85
N LEU A 102 0.65 3.94 -11.76
CA LEU A 102 0.80 3.01 -10.64
C LEU A 102 0.32 3.53 -9.28
N LEU A 103 -0.32 4.70 -9.24
CA LEU A 103 -0.99 5.23 -8.06
C LEU A 103 -2.44 4.76 -8.02
N THR A 104 -2.87 4.31 -6.85
CA THR A 104 -4.30 4.16 -6.56
C THR A 104 -4.62 4.74 -5.19
N PHE A 105 -5.78 5.36 -5.08
CA PHE A 105 -6.32 5.84 -3.81
C PHE A 105 -7.84 5.64 -3.83
N ASN A 106 -8.37 5.19 -2.70
CA ASN A 106 -9.78 4.84 -2.61
C ASN A 106 -10.43 5.48 -1.38
N PRO A 107 -11.51 6.27 -1.51
CA PRO A 107 -12.38 6.58 -0.40
C PRO A 107 -13.27 5.37 -0.09
N GLY A 108 -13.00 4.68 1.03
CA GLY A 108 -13.71 3.47 1.42
C GLY A 108 -15.00 3.74 2.20
N ASN A 109 -15.01 4.80 3.02
CA ASN A 109 -16.17 5.22 3.79
C ASN A 109 -16.35 6.74 3.72
N ILE A 110 -17.59 7.20 3.69
CA ILE A 110 -17.96 8.60 3.84
C ILE A 110 -19.19 8.74 4.73
N LEU A 111 -19.11 9.64 5.71
CA LEU A 111 -20.19 10.00 6.61
C LEU A 111 -20.33 11.52 6.64
N GLY A 112 -21.55 12.03 6.72
CA GLY A 112 -21.77 13.48 6.81
C GLY A 112 -23.08 13.82 7.50
N GLY A 113 -23.09 14.90 8.27
CA GLY A 113 -24.28 15.36 9.00
C GLY A 113 -23.96 16.43 10.03
N THR A 114 -24.90 16.67 10.96
CA THR A 114 -24.71 17.58 12.09
C THR A 114 -23.73 16.98 13.10
N LYS A 115 -23.77 15.66 13.28
CA LYS A 115 -22.86 14.93 14.16
C LYS A 115 -22.44 13.62 13.49
N VAL A 116 -21.12 13.37 13.47
CA VAL A 116 -20.55 12.14 12.96
C VAL A 116 -19.71 11.49 14.05
N THR A 117 -19.82 10.18 14.20
CA THR A 117 -18.91 9.35 15.02
C THR A 117 -18.30 8.26 14.16
N PHE A 118 -17.05 7.89 14.43
CA PHE A 118 -16.36 6.83 13.71
C PHE A 118 -15.42 6.07 14.65
N ASP A 119 -15.53 4.76 14.63
CA ASP A 119 -14.62 3.84 15.32
C ASP A 119 -13.54 3.37 14.33
N ASP A 120 -12.31 3.79 14.57
CA ASP A 120 -11.18 3.47 13.69
C ASP A 120 -10.77 1.99 13.74
N GLN A 121 -11.10 1.26 14.81
CA GLN A 121 -10.82 -0.17 14.94
C GLN A 121 -11.89 -1.01 14.24
N ALA A 122 -13.14 -0.77 14.57
CA ALA A 122 -14.28 -1.50 14.00
C ALA A 122 -14.59 -1.09 12.55
N LYS A 123 -14.01 0.02 12.06
CA LYS A 123 -14.31 0.63 10.74
C LYS A 123 -15.79 0.91 10.53
N THR A 124 -16.49 1.26 11.62
CA THR A 124 -17.91 1.59 11.61
C THR A 124 -18.15 3.01 12.11
N GLY A 125 -19.26 3.61 11.69
CA GLY A 125 -19.59 4.94 12.15
C GLY A 125 -21.07 5.25 12.01
N THR A 126 -21.49 6.35 12.64
CA THR A 126 -22.86 6.86 12.56
C THR A 126 -22.84 8.33 12.17
N ALA A 127 -23.87 8.74 11.44
CA ALA A 127 -24.13 10.13 11.13
C ALA A 127 -25.55 10.50 11.58
N PHE A 128 -25.69 11.64 12.21
CA PHE A 128 -26.97 12.25 12.56
C PHE A 128 -27.10 13.61 11.90
N GLY A 129 -28.25 13.89 11.33
CA GLY A 129 -28.57 15.20 10.75
C GLY A 129 -30.08 15.32 10.46
N LYS A 130 -30.50 16.53 10.15
CA LYS A 130 -31.84 16.83 9.65
C LYS A 130 -31.71 17.49 8.28
N ASP A 131 -32.64 17.21 7.36
CA ASP A 131 -32.61 17.71 5.98
C ASP A 131 -32.61 19.25 5.89
N ASN A 132 -33.14 19.91 6.90
CA ASN A 132 -33.19 21.36 6.98
C ASN A 132 -32.04 22.00 7.78
N ILE A 133 -30.97 21.25 8.10
CA ILE A 133 -29.79 21.77 8.78
C ILE A 133 -28.54 21.50 7.89
N ILE A 134 -27.71 22.54 7.70
CA ILE A 134 -26.45 22.45 6.98
C ILE A 134 -25.52 21.55 7.77
N ALA A 135 -24.89 20.59 7.11
CA ALA A 135 -23.98 19.62 7.74
C ALA A 135 -22.76 20.32 8.36
N GLU A 136 -22.54 20.05 9.65
CA GLU A 136 -21.41 20.57 10.41
C GLU A 136 -20.15 19.72 10.24
N THR A 137 -20.30 18.42 10.04
CA THR A 137 -19.16 17.48 9.97
C THR A 137 -19.31 16.53 8.80
N ALA A 138 -18.21 16.29 8.09
CA ALA A 138 -18.07 15.14 7.20
C ALA A 138 -16.75 14.43 7.50
N LEU A 139 -16.76 13.10 7.38
CA LEU A 139 -15.61 12.24 7.61
C LEU A 139 -15.47 11.26 6.45
N VAL A 140 -14.28 11.14 5.92
CA VAL A 140 -13.94 10.16 4.88
C VAL A 140 -12.70 9.38 5.30
N THR A 141 -12.72 8.07 5.11
CA THR A 141 -11.54 7.22 5.29
C THR A 141 -11.24 6.46 4.02
N GLY A 142 -9.97 6.17 3.79
CA GLY A 142 -9.54 5.47 2.58
C GLY A 142 -8.15 4.92 2.67
N ASP A 143 -7.65 4.38 1.55
CA ASP A 143 -6.28 3.92 1.39
C ASP A 143 -5.58 4.60 0.21
N ILE A 144 -4.25 4.57 0.22
CA ILE A 144 -3.37 4.97 -0.89
C ILE A 144 -2.38 3.84 -1.12
N ARG A 145 -2.18 3.50 -2.40
CA ARG A 145 -1.13 2.58 -2.82
C ARG A 145 -0.22 3.27 -3.82
N ALA A 146 1.04 3.42 -3.45
CA ALA A 146 2.07 4.08 -4.25
C ALA A 146 3.21 3.12 -4.58
N ILE A 147 3.87 3.32 -5.71
CA ILE A 147 4.98 2.46 -6.18
C ILE A 147 6.33 2.83 -5.54
N SER A 148 6.43 3.98 -4.89
CA SER A 148 7.63 4.45 -4.21
C SER A 148 7.30 5.47 -3.12
N GLU A 149 8.21 5.63 -2.15
CA GLU A 149 8.09 6.66 -1.12
C GLU A 149 8.11 8.08 -1.71
N VAL A 150 8.85 8.30 -2.80
CA VAL A 150 8.87 9.59 -3.50
C VAL A 150 7.48 9.92 -4.05
N GLN A 151 6.80 8.96 -4.69
CA GLN A 151 5.43 9.15 -5.16
C GLN A 151 4.48 9.38 -4.00
N LEU A 152 4.56 8.57 -2.96
CA LEU A 152 3.70 8.69 -1.77
C LEU A 152 3.80 10.07 -1.12
N ASN A 153 5.01 10.57 -0.91
CA ASN A 153 5.24 11.87 -0.28
C ASN A 153 4.72 13.02 -1.15
N ARG A 154 4.91 12.96 -2.47
CA ARG A 154 4.34 13.93 -3.42
C ARG A 154 2.82 13.92 -3.36
N VAL A 155 2.19 12.74 -3.34
CA VAL A 155 0.74 12.59 -3.28
C VAL A 155 0.19 13.13 -1.95
N LYS A 156 0.80 12.79 -0.81
CA LYS A 156 0.43 13.34 0.50
C LYS A 156 0.46 14.87 0.50
N THR A 157 1.54 15.46 -0.01
CA THR A 157 1.69 16.93 -0.11
C THR A 157 0.59 17.54 -0.97
N LYS A 158 0.27 16.90 -2.10
CA LYS A 158 -0.79 17.38 -2.99
C LYS A 158 -2.17 17.27 -2.34
N MET A 159 -2.48 16.16 -1.67
CA MET A 159 -3.72 16.00 -0.94
C MET A 159 -3.87 17.04 0.18
N GLN A 160 -2.81 17.29 0.94
CA GLN A 160 -2.78 18.33 1.98
C GLN A 160 -3.05 19.73 1.40
N ALA A 161 -2.44 20.06 0.26
CA ALA A 161 -2.67 21.35 -0.41
C ALA A 161 -4.12 21.50 -0.89
N ILE A 162 -4.73 20.45 -1.43
CA ILE A 162 -6.14 20.43 -1.84
C ILE A 162 -7.07 20.63 -0.63
N VAL A 163 -6.77 19.99 0.50
CA VAL A 163 -7.55 20.12 1.74
C VAL A 163 -7.43 21.52 2.31
N ALA A 164 -6.25 22.12 2.27
CA ALA A 164 -6.01 23.47 2.78
C ALA A 164 -6.76 24.58 2.01
N ALA A 165 -7.13 24.34 0.74
CA ALA A 165 -7.86 25.29 -0.10
C ALA A 165 -9.38 25.19 0.11
N SER A 166 -9.84 25.35 1.35
CA SER A 166 -11.24 25.17 1.76
C SER A 166 -12.18 26.27 1.25
N TYR A 167 -13.46 25.90 1.07
CA TYR A 167 -14.52 26.89 0.86
C TYR A 167 -14.69 27.80 2.08
N PRO A 168 -15.24 29.02 1.90
CA PRO A 168 -15.54 29.92 3.02
C PRO A 168 -16.37 29.21 4.13
N HIS A 169 -15.98 29.46 5.38
CA HIS A 169 -16.61 28.88 6.59
C HIS A 169 -16.56 27.35 6.67
N THR A 170 -15.64 26.72 5.94
CA THR A 170 -15.32 25.31 6.09
C THR A 170 -13.83 25.12 6.41
N SER A 171 -13.47 23.97 6.95
CA SER A 171 -12.07 23.57 7.10
C SER A 171 -11.94 22.06 6.95
N GLY A 172 -10.77 21.61 6.53
CA GLY A 172 -10.45 20.20 6.41
C GLY A 172 -9.11 19.86 7.07
N VAL A 173 -9.04 18.66 7.63
CA VAL A 173 -7.80 18.06 8.14
C VAL A 173 -7.69 16.67 7.54
N ILE A 174 -6.54 16.38 6.93
CA ILE A 174 -6.22 15.03 6.45
C ILE A 174 -5.06 14.45 7.26
N GLU A 175 -5.27 13.25 7.78
CA GLU A 175 -4.30 12.47 8.53
C GLU A 175 -3.95 11.21 7.75
N PHE A 176 -2.69 10.78 7.82
CA PHE A 176 -2.22 9.55 7.19
C PHE A 176 -1.77 8.58 8.27
N SER A 177 -2.23 7.34 8.17
CA SER A 177 -1.82 6.30 9.09
C SER A 177 -0.51 5.65 8.66
N GLU A 178 0.15 5.02 9.63
CA GLU A 178 1.26 4.12 9.36
C GLU A 178 0.80 2.94 8.49
N GLY A 179 1.63 2.53 7.54
CA GLY A 179 1.34 1.41 6.64
C GLY A 179 2.60 0.77 6.07
N TYR A 180 2.41 -0.18 5.17
CA TYR A 180 3.51 -0.87 4.52
C TYR A 180 4.24 0.06 3.54
N PRO A 181 5.58 0.12 3.57
CA PRO A 181 6.35 0.89 2.59
C PRO A 181 6.24 0.28 1.19
N ALA A 182 6.64 1.04 0.20
CA ALA A 182 6.77 0.54 -1.16
C ALA A 182 8.13 -0.12 -1.37
N MET A 183 8.18 -1.19 -2.14
CA MET A 183 9.40 -1.69 -2.79
C MET A 183 9.41 -1.22 -4.23
N ALA A 184 10.17 -0.16 -4.52
CA ALA A 184 10.23 0.42 -5.86
C ALA A 184 10.94 -0.50 -6.86
N PRO A 185 10.60 -0.47 -8.18
CA PRO A 185 11.22 -1.29 -9.22
C PRO A 185 12.60 -0.77 -9.60
N THR A 186 13.59 -0.89 -8.71
CA THR A 186 14.96 -0.42 -8.92
C THR A 186 15.68 -1.18 -10.04
N ALA A 187 16.79 -0.62 -10.53
CA ALA A 187 17.66 -1.32 -11.47
C ALA A 187 18.25 -2.60 -10.83
N GLY A 188 18.57 -2.56 -9.54
CA GLY A 188 19.03 -3.72 -8.77
C GLY A 188 17.99 -4.84 -8.74
N ASN A 189 16.73 -4.52 -8.43
CA ASN A 189 15.66 -5.50 -8.40
C ASN A 189 15.43 -6.16 -9.78
N LYS A 190 15.47 -5.37 -10.85
CA LYS A 190 15.37 -5.88 -12.24
C LYS A 190 16.53 -6.80 -12.58
N ARG A 191 17.76 -6.43 -12.22
CA ARG A 191 18.94 -7.28 -12.40
C ARG A 191 18.81 -8.59 -11.62
N LEU A 192 18.33 -8.57 -10.40
CA LEU A 192 18.10 -9.77 -9.61
C LEU A 192 17.06 -10.70 -10.27
N LEU A 193 16.02 -10.15 -10.86
CA LEU A 193 15.05 -10.92 -11.66
C LEU A 193 15.72 -11.56 -12.88
N GLU A 194 16.58 -10.85 -13.60
CA GLU A 194 17.32 -11.39 -14.75
C GLU A 194 18.18 -12.59 -14.33
N ILE A 195 18.88 -12.49 -13.20
CA ILE A 195 19.67 -13.59 -12.66
C ILE A 195 18.77 -14.78 -12.29
N TYR A 196 17.64 -14.52 -11.63
CA TYR A 196 16.68 -15.55 -11.23
C TYR A 196 16.02 -16.23 -12.45
N SER A 197 15.66 -15.45 -13.46
CA SER A 197 15.11 -15.97 -14.73
C SER A 197 16.15 -16.84 -15.46
N GLY A 198 17.40 -16.42 -15.49
CA GLY A 198 18.50 -17.24 -16.04
C GLY A 198 18.68 -18.56 -15.31
N VAL A 199 18.59 -18.55 -13.96
CA VAL A 199 18.58 -19.81 -13.16
C VAL A 199 17.42 -20.71 -13.58
N SER A 200 16.23 -20.16 -13.73
CA SER A 200 15.03 -20.90 -14.13
C SER A 200 15.19 -21.55 -15.50
N GLN A 201 15.73 -20.83 -16.47
CA GLN A 201 15.97 -21.32 -17.84
C GLN A 201 17.02 -22.45 -17.87
N ASP A 202 18.13 -22.29 -17.15
CA ASP A 202 19.18 -23.32 -17.07
C ASP A 202 18.71 -24.61 -16.38
N LEU A 203 17.73 -24.50 -15.49
CA LEU A 203 17.05 -25.65 -14.88
C LEU A 203 15.96 -26.27 -15.77
N GLY A 204 15.68 -25.68 -16.94
CA GLY A 204 14.65 -26.15 -17.85
C GLY A 204 13.21 -25.76 -17.44
N PHE A 205 13.05 -24.79 -16.53
CA PHE A 205 11.74 -24.34 -16.04
C PHE A 205 11.18 -23.13 -16.80
N GLY A 206 11.90 -22.64 -17.80
CA GLY A 206 11.48 -21.49 -18.63
C GLY A 206 11.79 -20.14 -18.01
N GLU A 207 11.38 -19.09 -18.69
CA GLU A 207 11.59 -17.70 -18.28
C GLU A 207 10.72 -17.32 -17.08
N VAL A 208 11.26 -16.46 -16.21
CA VAL A 208 10.49 -15.79 -15.14
C VAL A 208 10.41 -14.30 -15.46
N THR A 209 9.20 -13.74 -15.48
CA THR A 209 8.95 -12.33 -15.80
C THR A 209 8.45 -11.55 -14.59
N ALA A 210 8.52 -10.21 -14.67
CA ALA A 210 8.02 -9.35 -13.59
C ALA A 210 6.49 -9.37 -13.51
N VAL A 211 5.96 -9.45 -12.31
CA VAL A 211 4.52 -9.21 -12.05
C VAL A 211 4.18 -7.76 -12.39
N ASN A 212 3.00 -7.54 -12.98
CA ASN A 212 2.49 -6.18 -13.15
C ASN A 212 2.34 -5.50 -11.77
N PRO A 213 2.97 -4.33 -11.52
CA PRO A 213 2.93 -3.67 -10.22
C PRO A 213 1.52 -3.39 -9.69
N LEU A 214 0.52 -3.24 -10.56
CA LEU A 214 -0.88 -3.08 -10.15
C LEU A 214 -1.46 -4.34 -9.48
N ARG A 215 -0.84 -5.51 -9.68
CA ARG A 215 -1.20 -6.79 -9.07
C ARG A 215 -0.28 -7.17 -7.90
N ALA A 216 0.78 -6.41 -7.67
CA ALA A 216 1.73 -6.61 -6.58
C ALA A 216 1.36 -5.73 -5.39
N GLY A 217 0.61 -6.28 -4.44
CA GLY A 217 0.26 -5.63 -3.18
C GLY A 217 1.45 -5.51 -2.23
N ALA A 218 1.25 -4.88 -1.07
CA ALA A 218 2.24 -4.78 -0.02
C ALA A 218 2.60 -6.18 0.53
N ALA A 219 3.84 -6.37 0.99
CA ALA A 219 4.30 -7.55 1.70
C ALA A 219 5.53 -7.19 2.54
N ASP A 220 5.91 -8.09 3.46
CA ASP A 220 6.97 -7.86 4.43
C ASP A 220 8.34 -7.53 3.80
N VAL A 221 8.66 -8.09 2.63
CA VAL A 221 9.90 -7.76 1.89
C VAL A 221 10.06 -6.26 1.65
N SER A 222 8.97 -5.50 1.57
CA SER A 222 9.03 -4.04 1.37
C SER A 222 9.76 -3.30 2.49
N PHE A 223 9.79 -3.85 3.71
CA PHE A 223 10.54 -3.26 4.83
C PHE A 223 12.07 -3.42 4.69
N THR A 224 12.54 -4.20 3.73
CA THR A 224 13.97 -4.33 3.42
C THR A 224 14.44 -3.33 2.36
N ALA A 225 13.53 -2.77 1.58
CA ALA A 225 13.82 -2.04 0.33
C ALA A 225 14.78 -0.84 0.48
N ASP A 226 14.75 -0.17 1.64
CA ASP A 226 15.62 0.99 1.91
C ASP A 226 17.03 0.61 2.39
N TYR A 227 17.29 -0.69 2.62
CA TYR A 227 18.53 -1.17 3.24
C TYR A 227 19.35 -2.07 2.33
N VAL A 228 18.75 -2.65 1.29
CA VAL A 228 19.40 -3.60 0.38
C VAL A 228 19.58 -3.02 -1.02
N ASP A 229 20.60 -3.46 -1.73
CA ASP A 229 20.87 -3.06 -3.12
C ASP A 229 19.86 -3.68 -4.09
N MET A 230 19.42 -4.90 -3.79
CA MET A 230 18.51 -5.68 -4.63
C MET A 230 17.50 -6.43 -3.78
N ALA A 231 16.22 -6.40 -4.20
CA ALA A 231 15.16 -7.20 -3.60
C ALA A 231 14.28 -7.83 -4.68
N ILE A 232 13.86 -9.06 -4.44
CA ILE A 232 12.88 -9.78 -5.26
C ILE A 232 11.95 -10.57 -4.35
N ASP A 233 10.70 -10.72 -4.75
CA ASP A 233 9.73 -11.46 -3.96
C ASP A 233 8.86 -12.34 -4.86
N ALA A 234 7.93 -13.11 -4.27
CA ALA A 234 7.15 -14.13 -4.94
C ALA A 234 7.98 -15.36 -5.37
N LEU A 235 8.97 -15.73 -4.55
CA LEU A 235 9.77 -16.94 -4.75
C LEU A 235 9.15 -18.18 -4.07
N GLY A 236 7.99 -18.01 -3.40
CA GLY A 236 7.24 -19.08 -2.75
C GLY A 236 6.48 -19.96 -3.74
N LEU A 237 5.68 -20.88 -3.22
CA LEU A 237 4.90 -21.80 -4.05
C LEU A 237 3.76 -21.09 -4.78
N GLY A 238 3.33 -21.63 -5.90
CA GLY A 238 2.12 -21.18 -6.60
C GLY A 238 0.88 -21.36 -5.73
N SER A 239 -0.07 -20.46 -5.85
CA SER A 239 -1.32 -20.52 -5.08
C SER A 239 -2.51 -19.97 -5.86
N ASN A 240 -3.71 -20.26 -5.35
CA ASN A 240 -4.96 -19.74 -5.88
C ASN A 240 -5.86 -19.27 -4.75
N LYS A 241 -6.73 -18.29 -5.05
CA LYS A 241 -7.76 -17.77 -4.14
C LYS A 241 -7.21 -17.21 -2.83
N GLY A 242 -6.01 -16.59 -2.85
CA GLY A 242 -5.42 -15.96 -1.68
C GLY A 242 -6.39 -15.03 -0.93
N HIS A 243 -6.25 -14.94 0.39
CA HIS A 243 -7.11 -14.18 1.30
C HIS A 243 -8.58 -14.64 1.34
N THR A 244 -8.87 -15.88 0.96
CA THR A 244 -10.21 -16.49 1.07
C THR A 244 -10.17 -17.80 1.85
N ALA A 245 -11.32 -18.25 2.35
CA ALA A 245 -11.43 -19.56 3.00
C ALA A 245 -11.16 -20.76 2.04
N GLU A 246 -11.06 -20.49 0.75
CA GLU A 246 -10.78 -21.50 -0.29
C GLU A 246 -9.34 -21.41 -0.80
N GLU A 247 -8.46 -20.71 -0.10
CA GLU A 247 -7.06 -20.58 -0.48
C GLU A 247 -6.37 -21.94 -0.56
N THR A 248 -5.61 -22.13 -1.64
CA THR A 248 -4.89 -23.39 -1.89
C THR A 248 -3.46 -23.11 -2.35
N GLY A 249 -2.49 -23.91 -1.88
CA GLY A 249 -1.12 -23.93 -2.36
C GLY A 249 -0.88 -25.07 -3.34
N ASP A 250 -0.21 -24.81 -4.45
CA ASP A 250 0.19 -25.83 -5.42
C ASP A 250 1.52 -26.46 -5.01
N LEU A 251 1.46 -27.55 -4.27
CA LEU A 251 2.63 -28.28 -3.79
C LEU A 251 3.51 -28.82 -4.93
N ALA A 252 2.99 -28.98 -6.15
CA ALA A 252 3.80 -29.40 -7.29
C ALA A 252 4.82 -28.33 -7.72
N THR A 253 4.60 -27.08 -7.36
CA THR A 253 5.55 -25.98 -7.63
C THR A 253 6.68 -25.88 -6.61
N LEU A 254 6.54 -26.44 -5.41
CA LEU A 254 7.50 -26.35 -4.33
C LEU A 254 8.92 -26.84 -4.71
N PRO A 255 9.09 -28.03 -5.36
CA PRO A 255 10.42 -28.48 -5.79
C PRO A 255 11.08 -27.54 -6.81
N THR A 256 10.29 -26.95 -7.72
CA THR A 256 10.79 -26.02 -8.73
C THR A 256 11.28 -24.73 -8.07
N GLN A 257 10.48 -24.13 -7.20
CA GLN A 257 10.83 -22.90 -6.50
C GLN A 257 12.04 -23.10 -5.57
N THR A 258 12.09 -24.22 -4.85
CA THR A 258 13.24 -24.57 -4.00
C THR A 258 14.54 -24.70 -4.80
N LYS A 259 14.51 -25.38 -5.97
CA LYS A 259 15.69 -25.50 -6.84
C LYS A 259 16.14 -24.14 -7.38
N ARG A 260 15.21 -23.31 -7.84
CA ARG A 260 15.50 -21.95 -8.30
C ARG A 260 16.19 -21.13 -7.20
N ALA A 261 15.63 -21.13 -5.99
CA ALA A 261 16.19 -20.38 -4.87
C ALA A 261 17.60 -20.87 -4.48
N ALA A 262 17.81 -22.18 -4.41
CA ALA A 262 19.11 -22.76 -4.07
C ALA A 262 20.19 -22.41 -5.12
N ILE A 263 19.88 -22.52 -6.41
CA ILE A 263 20.83 -22.17 -7.48
C ILE A 263 21.04 -20.66 -7.57
N LEU A 264 20.00 -19.84 -7.31
CA LEU A 264 20.14 -18.39 -7.21
C LEU A 264 21.17 -18.01 -6.14
N LEU A 265 21.07 -18.56 -4.94
CA LEU A 265 22.03 -18.31 -3.86
C LEU A 265 23.45 -18.69 -4.26
N LEU A 266 23.65 -19.84 -4.91
CA LEU A 266 24.98 -20.25 -5.42
C LEU A 266 25.51 -19.28 -6.48
N ARG A 267 24.69 -18.74 -7.36
CA ARG A 267 25.12 -17.75 -8.36
C ARG A 267 25.48 -16.42 -7.73
N LEU A 268 24.69 -15.96 -6.78
CA LEU A 268 24.96 -14.70 -6.07
C LEU A 268 26.28 -14.80 -5.29
N GLN A 269 26.60 -15.94 -4.67
CA GLN A 269 27.87 -16.16 -3.99
C GLN A 269 29.09 -16.06 -4.94
N ASN A 270 28.94 -16.48 -6.18
CA ASN A 270 30.04 -16.49 -7.15
C ASN A 270 30.16 -15.18 -7.96
N ALA A 271 29.22 -14.26 -7.80
CA ALA A 271 29.22 -12.95 -8.46
C ALA A 271 29.94 -11.85 -7.66
N HIS A 272 30.32 -12.16 -6.43
CA HIS A 272 31.15 -11.35 -5.51
C HIS A 272 32.47 -12.08 -5.27
#